data_b759b1ce3828e9ff08f8bdca877df7b6
#
_entry.id   b759b1ce3828e9ff08f8bdca877df7b6
#
_cell.length_a   1.000
_cell.length_b   1.000
_cell.length_c   1.000
_cell.angle_alpha   90.00
_cell.angle_beta   90.00
_cell.angle_gamma   90.00
#
_symmetry.space_group_name_H-M   'P 1'
#
loop_
_entity.id
_entity.type
_entity.pdbx_description
1 polymer ?
#
loop_
_entity_poly.entity_id
_entity_poly.type
_entity_poly.pdbx_seq_one_letter_code
_entity_poly.pdbx_strand_id
1 'polypeptide(L)'
;MREIKFMSKILTVEEEKKLRKPIDDYVGEIQGKIDALRVDGTDKIIAIQSLMESIKRDKTLTSDEKNSDLSELVAKLKKAEEVERENKDQIAKYISEAEAYIDAHFDKEYYNPLVSSCNEAKKAAKSDYKAKLEKLAVEHKENLAGLKDSQEIKDEKYVYKNRLFDAKLEYEKQLQDIKDRKMEAFSHKYHLIDLLRMSKFTFMQNQKIKLENYKYSFSLKKYFLQNGLYLAIILIFIGLSILTPVLKGPQTHLLTYNNVLNVLQQASPKMFLALGVAGLILLTGTDLSIGRMIGMGMTVATIIMHQGVNTGQVFGYAFDFTGLPVALRVVLALVVCILLCTLFTSIAGFFTAKFKMHPFISTMANMLVIFGLATYATKGVSFGAIESSIPDMIIPKLNGFPTIILWAVAAIAVVWFIWNKTPFGKNLYAVGGNPEAASASGISVFAVTLGAFILAGILYGFGAWLECARMVGSGSAAYGQGWEMDAIAACVVGGISFTGGIGKISGVVVGVLIFTALTYSLTILGIDTNLQFVFEGIIILVAVTLDCLKYVQKK
;
A
#
# COMPACT_ATOMS: atom_id res chain seq x y z
N MET A 1 18.01 11.37 42.51
CA MET A 1 19.27 12.13 42.33
C MET A 1 20.00 11.88 40.99
N ARG A 2 19.86 10.75 40.30
CA ARG A 2 20.51 10.48 38.99
C ARG A 2 19.75 11.07 37.80
N GLU A 3 18.41 11.14 37.81
CA GLU A 3 17.63 11.86 36.81
C GLU A 3 17.99 13.35 36.73
N ILE A 4 18.32 13.94 37.87
CA ILE A 4 18.75 15.34 37.99
C ILE A 4 20.07 15.59 37.25
N LYS A 5 21.01 14.61 37.26
CA LYS A 5 22.34 14.77 36.62
C LYS A 5 22.30 14.65 35.10
N PHE A 6 21.33 13.90 34.53
CA PHE A 6 21.08 13.81 33.10
C PHE A 6 20.40 15.07 32.57
N MET A 7 19.36 15.56 33.26
CA MET A 7 18.65 16.78 32.89
C MET A 7 19.52 18.04 32.99
N SER A 8 20.57 18.05 33.84
CA SER A 8 21.49 19.20 33.95
C SER A 8 22.38 19.47 32.75
N LYS A 9 22.41 18.55 31.75
CA LYS A 9 23.17 18.71 30.50
C LYS A 9 22.33 19.12 29.29
N ILE A 10 21.01 19.04 29.41
CA ILE A 10 20.09 19.54 28.38
C ILE A 10 19.63 20.93 28.83
N LEU A 11 19.51 21.87 27.89
CA LEU A 11 18.95 23.19 28.17
C LEU A 11 17.61 23.05 28.91
N THR A 12 17.44 23.82 29.95
CA THR A 12 16.16 23.84 30.68
C THR A 12 15.07 24.48 29.83
N VAL A 13 13.81 24.22 30.17
CA VAL A 13 12.67 24.83 29.46
C VAL A 13 12.72 26.36 29.49
N GLU A 14 13.24 26.95 30.59
CA GLU A 14 13.40 28.40 30.72
C GLU A 14 14.52 28.93 29.83
N GLU A 15 15.65 28.22 29.73
CA GLU A 15 16.74 28.57 28.82
C GLU A 15 16.30 28.48 27.36
N GLU A 16 15.56 27.43 26.99
CA GLU A 16 14.98 27.30 25.66
C GLU A 16 14.04 28.44 25.33
N LYS A 17 13.15 28.82 26.26
CA LYS A 17 12.26 29.99 26.10
C LYS A 17 13.03 31.28 25.92
N LYS A 18 14.12 31.47 26.65
CA LYS A 18 14.97 32.66 26.49
C LYS A 18 15.62 32.73 25.11
N LEU A 19 16.10 31.61 24.59
CA LEU A 19 16.73 31.56 23.27
C LEU A 19 15.75 31.85 22.13
N ARG A 20 14.52 31.32 22.21
CA ARG A 20 13.54 31.48 21.14
C ARG A 20 12.71 32.75 21.23
N LYS A 21 12.60 33.35 22.43
CA LYS A 21 11.75 34.52 22.66
C LYS A 21 11.97 35.70 21.69
N PRO A 22 13.20 36.09 21.34
CA PRO A 22 13.40 37.19 20.38
C PRO A 22 12.81 36.88 19.00
N ILE A 23 12.86 35.59 18.60
CA ILE A 23 12.33 35.15 17.31
C ILE A 23 10.81 35.11 17.36
N ASP A 24 10.26 34.53 18.43
CA ASP A 24 8.80 34.46 18.64
C ASP A 24 8.17 35.84 18.70
N ASP A 25 8.80 36.81 19.43
CA ASP A 25 8.31 38.19 19.57
C ASP A 25 8.34 38.92 18.21
N TYR A 26 9.42 38.79 17.43
CA TYR A 26 9.53 39.42 16.12
C TYR A 26 8.50 38.87 15.13
N VAL A 27 8.36 37.52 15.06
CA VAL A 27 7.38 36.88 14.19
C VAL A 27 5.97 37.23 14.62
N GLY A 28 5.70 37.30 15.93
CA GLY A 28 4.41 37.74 16.49
C GLY A 28 4.03 39.18 16.13
N GLU A 29 4.99 40.10 16.11
CA GLU A 29 4.75 41.48 15.65
C GLU A 29 4.37 41.52 14.17
N ILE A 30 5.11 40.80 13.31
CA ILE A 30 4.80 40.76 11.88
C ILE A 30 3.48 40.04 11.64
N GLN A 31 3.21 38.93 12.38
CA GLN A 31 1.92 38.24 12.32
C GLN A 31 0.76 39.19 12.63
N GLY A 32 0.87 40.00 13.65
CA GLY A 32 -0.15 41.03 13.98
C GLY A 32 -0.42 41.99 12.83
N LYS A 33 0.63 42.41 12.09
CA LYS A 33 0.49 43.26 10.89
C LYS A 33 -0.20 42.55 9.76
N ILE A 34 0.11 41.27 9.55
CA ILE A 34 -0.52 40.41 8.53
C ILE A 34 -1.99 40.18 8.88
N ASP A 35 -2.30 39.83 10.12
CA ASP A 35 -3.66 39.56 10.57
C ASP A 35 -4.55 40.79 10.41
N ALA A 36 -4.05 42.00 10.75
CA ALA A 36 -4.77 43.26 10.52
C ALA A 36 -5.15 43.44 9.03
N LEU A 37 -4.29 43.06 8.09
CA LEU A 37 -4.58 43.10 6.64
C LEU A 37 -5.52 41.98 6.17
N ARG A 38 -5.59 40.89 6.89
CA ARG A 38 -6.45 39.71 6.56
C ARG A 38 -7.88 39.86 7.03
N VAL A 39 -8.13 40.62 8.10
CA VAL A 39 -9.45 40.75 8.72
C VAL A 39 -10.54 41.09 7.70
N ASP A 40 -10.30 42.08 6.83
CA ASP A 40 -11.27 42.55 5.86
C ASP A 40 -11.23 41.83 4.52
N GLY A 41 -10.18 41.01 4.27
CA GLY A 41 -9.98 40.21 3.08
C GLY A 41 -10.20 38.71 3.36
N THR A 42 -9.10 37.99 3.54
CA THR A 42 -9.08 36.52 3.64
C THR A 42 -10.01 35.96 4.71
N ASP A 43 -10.09 36.57 5.91
CA ASP A 43 -10.91 36.07 7.01
C ASP A 43 -12.40 36.25 6.70
N LYS A 44 -12.77 37.41 6.12
CA LYS A 44 -14.15 37.61 5.63
C LYS A 44 -14.52 36.66 4.50
N ILE A 45 -13.61 36.37 3.59
CA ILE A 45 -13.83 35.39 2.51
C ILE A 45 -14.13 34.00 3.10
N ILE A 46 -13.32 33.52 4.04
CA ILE A 46 -13.51 32.23 4.70
C ILE A 46 -14.86 32.18 5.45
N ALA A 47 -15.18 33.25 6.21
CA ALA A 47 -16.45 33.33 6.93
C ALA A 47 -17.65 33.34 5.98
N ILE A 48 -17.62 34.11 4.90
CA ILE A 48 -18.70 34.17 3.90
C ILE A 48 -18.84 32.82 3.18
N GLN A 49 -17.75 32.18 2.78
CA GLN A 49 -17.80 30.85 2.13
C GLN A 49 -18.37 29.79 3.06
N SER A 50 -18.00 29.78 4.33
CA SER A 50 -18.57 28.88 5.34
C SER A 50 -20.08 29.11 5.52
N LEU A 51 -20.53 30.38 5.54
CA LEU A 51 -21.94 30.72 5.63
C LEU A 51 -22.71 30.30 4.38
N MET A 52 -22.16 30.53 3.19
CA MET A 52 -22.75 30.06 1.93
C MET A 52 -22.90 28.52 1.90
N GLU A 53 -21.92 27.80 2.44
CA GLU A 53 -22.00 26.35 2.50
C GLU A 53 -23.04 25.87 3.52
N SER A 54 -23.22 26.55 4.63
CA SER A 54 -24.27 26.24 5.62
C SER A 54 -25.67 26.49 5.05
N ILE A 55 -25.88 27.60 4.34
CA ILE A 55 -27.17 27.91 3.68
C ILE A 55 -27.51 26.87 2.59
N LYS A 56 -26.51 26.44 1.80
CA LYS A 56 -26.73 25.37 0.79
C LYS A 56 -27.16 24.05 1.41
N ARG A 57 -26.64 23.72 2.59
CA ARG A 57 -26.93 22.47 3.33
C ARG A 57 -28.20 22.53 4.15
N ASP A 58 -28.70 23.72 4.46
CA ASP A 58 -29.91 23.88 5.26
C ASP A 58 -31.13 23.39 4.48
N LYS A 59 -31.85 22.43 5.06
CA LYS A 59 -33.06 21.84 4.49
C LYS A 59 -34.33 22.56 4.90
N THR A 60 -34.27 23.54 5.79
CA THR A 60 -35.42 24.31 6.28
C THR A 60 -35.76 25.50 5.41
N LEU A 61 -34.77 26.00 4.63
CA LEU A 61 -34.93 27.13 3.73
C LEU A 61 -35.48 26.70 2.36
N THR A 62 -36.39 27.50 1.82
CA THR A 62 -36.91 27.36 0.46
C THR A 62 -35.85 27.70 -0.60
N SER A 63 -36.08 27.29 -1.84
CA SER A 63 -35.13 27.55 -2.94
C SER A 63 -34.96 29.06 -3.21
N ASP A 64 -36.04 29.83 -3.09
CA ASP A 64 -36.01 31.27 -3.33
C ASP A 64 -35.30 32.04 -2.22
N GLU A 65 -35.51 31.67 -0.95
CA GLU A 65 -34.77 32.21 0.18
C GLU A 65 -33.28 31.94 0.06
N LYS A 66 -32.90 30.69 -0.28
CA LYS A 66 -31.49 30.35 -0.52
C LYS A 66 -30.86 31.19 -1.63
N ASN A 67 -31.55 31.37 -2.74
CA ASN A 67 -31.03 32.17 -3.86
C ASN A 67 -30.88 33.64 -3.48
N SER A 68 -31.80 34.20 -2.72
CA SER A 68 -31.73 35.58 -2.22
C SER A 68 -30.52 35.77 -1.31
N ASP A 69 -30.37 34.92 -0.28
CA ASP A 69 -29.29 35.01 0.69
C ASP A 69 -27.92 34.76 0.03
N LEU A 70 -27.83 33.80 -0.88
CA LEU A 70 -26.60 33.52 -1.62
C LEU A 70 -26.20 34.68 -2.52
N SER A 71 -27.17 35.40 -3.13
CA SER A 71 -26.89 36.54 -4.01
C SER A 71 -26.28 37.71 -3.22
N GLU A 72 -26.79 37.98 -2.00
CA GLU A 72 -26.24 39.02 -1.12
C GLU A 72 -24.81 38.66 -0.65
N LEU A 73 -24.60 37.39 -0.28
CA LEU A 73 -23.29 36.90 0.13
C LEU A 73 -22.26 36.92 -1.01
N VAL A 74 -22.66 36.67 -2.26
CA VAL A 74 -21.78 36.79 -3.43
C VAL A 74 -21.32 38.22 -3.63
N ALA A 75 -22.21 39.21 -3.40
CA ALA A 75 -21.81 40.62 -3.48
C ALA A 75 -20.80 41.02 -2.37
N LYS A 76 -21.01 40.50 -1.16
CA LYS A 76 -20.06 40.70 -0.04
C LYS A 76 -18.72 39.99 -0.29
N LEU A 77 -18.77 38.79 -0.90
CA LEU A 77 -17.58 38.03 -1.25
C LEU A 77 -16.71 38.79 -2.24
N LYS A 78 -17.29 39.33 -3.32
CA LYS A 78 -16.54 40.12 -4.31
C LYS A 78 -15.80 41.32 -3.68
N LYS A 79 -16.43 42.02 -2.76
CA LYS A 79 -15.77 43.13 -2.04
C LYS A 79 -14.60 42.65 -1.19
N ALA A 80 -14.75 41.53 -0.50
CA ALA A 80 -13.66 40.98 0.32
C ALA A 80 -12.51 40.45 -0.57
N GLU A 81 -12.81 39.89 -1.75
CA GLU A 81 -11.80 39.47 -2.75
C GLU A 81 -11.02 40.66 -3.34
N GLU A 82 -11.67 41.82 -3.53
CA GLU A 82 -10.98 43.04 -3.95
C GLU A 82 -9.98 43.49 -2.87
N VAL A 83 -10.38 43.54 -1.61
CA VAL A 83 -9.51 43.90 -0.48
C VAL A 83 -8.35 42.90 -0.33
N GLU A 84 -8.62 41.58 -0.45
CA GLU A 84 -7.57 40.58 -0.44
C GLU A 84 -6.56 40.79 -1.56
N ARG A 85 -7.03 41.12 -2.76
CA ARG A 85 -6.19 41.38 -3.92
C ARG A 85 -5.29 42.62 -3.74
N GLU A 86 -5.82 43.68 -3.15
CA GLU A 86 -5.05 44.90 -2.84
C GLU A 86 -3.96 44.64 -1.78
N ASN A 87 -4.28 43.84 -0.74
CA ASN A 87 -3.36 43.58 0.35
C ASN A 87 -2.35 42.45 0.03
N LYS A 88 -2.55 41.69 -1.05
CA LYS A 88 -1.78 40.48 -1.37
C LYS A 88 -0.27 40.69 -1.43
N ASP A 89 0.17 41.75 -2.10
CA ASP A 89 1.60 42.04 -2.30
C ASP A 89 2.25 42.49 -0.99
N GLN A 90 1.52 43.23 -0.16
CA GLN A 90 2.01 43.68 1.14
C GLN A 90 2.11 42.50 2.14
N ILE A 91 1.11 41.64 2.16
CA ILE A 91 1.14 40.38 2.95
C ILE A 91 2.32 39.49 2.49
N ALA A 92 2.51 39.31 1.19
CA ALA A 92 3.62 38.52 0.65
C ALA A 92 4.98 39.10 1.06
N LYS A 93 5.13 40.42 1.08
CA LYS A 93 6.34 41.08 1.53
C LYS A 93 6.62 40.83 3.02
N TYR A 94 5.62 40.97 3.89
CA TYR A 94 5.76 40.69 5.32
C TYR A 94 6.08 39.23 5.59
N ILE A 95 5.44 38.30 4.87
CA ILE A 95 5.78 36.86 4.97
C ILE A 95 7.23 36.61 4.57
N SER A 96 7.68 37.20 3.45
CA SER A 96 9.07 37.05 2.98
C SER A 96 10.09 37.60 3.96
N GLU A 97 9.78 38.76 4.58
CA GLU A 97 10.63 39.40 5.60
C GLU A 97 10.74 38.52 6.85
N ALA A 98 9.61 38.03 7.36
CA ALA A 98 9.59 37.15 8.53
C ALA A 98 10.29 35.81 8.27
N GLU A 99 10.09 35.19 7.09
CA GLU A 99 10.79 33.94 6.74
C GLU A 99 12.29 34.15 6.60
N ALA A 100 12.74 35.24 6.00
CA ALA A 100 14.15 35.59 5.92
C ALA A 100 14.77 35.76 7.32
N TYR A 101 14.04 36.39 8.24
CA TYR A 101 14.48 36.53 9.63
C TYR A 101 14.56 35.17 10.34
N ILE A 102 13.53 34.33 10.21
CA ILE A 102 13.51 32.97 10.76
C ILE A 102 14.70 32.15 10.21
N ASP A 103 14.96 32.18 8.90
CA ASP A 103 16.04 31.42 8.29
C ASP A 103 17.44 31.92 8.70
N ALA A 104 17.58 33.22 8.99
CA ALA A 104 18.85 33.78 9.44
C ALA A 104 19.17 33.49 10.92
N HIS A 105 18.14 33.53 11.79
CA HIS A 105 18.31 33.52 13.25
C HIS A 105 17.95 32.20 13.90
N PHE A 106 16.87 31.51 13.46
CA PHE A 106 16.33 30.34 14.15
C PHE A 106 17.34 29.21 14.32
N ASP A 107 18.00 28.83 13.22
CA ASP A 107 18.95 27.72 13.26
C ASP A 107 20.19 28.09 14.07
N LYS A 108 20.65 29.33 14.00
CA LYS A 108 21.87 29.79 14.67
C LYS A 108 21.68 30.04 16.16
N GLU A 109 20.59 30.70 16.52
CA GLU A 109 20.40 31.22 17.90
C GLU A 109 19.65 30.24 18.80
N TYR A 110 18.81 29.37 18.22
CA TYR A 110 18.02 28.43 19.00
C TYR A 110 18.29 26.96 18.63
N TYR A 111 18.11 26.56 17.37
CA TYR A 111 18.11 25.14 17.00
C TYR A 111 19.50 24.48 17.17
N ASN A 112 20.57 25.09 16.68
CA ASN A 112 21.92 24.52 16.78
C ASN A 112 22.43 24.43 18.22
N PRO A 113 22.27 25.43 19.09
CA PRO A 113 22.58 25.32 20.51
C PRO A 113 21.82 24.18 21.19
N LEU A 114 20.53 24.04 20.93
CA LEU A 114 19.71 22.94 21.46
C LEU A 114 20.19 21.57 20.96
N VAL A 115 20.46 21.44 19.66
CA VAL A 115 20.96 20.18 19.08
C VAL A 115 22.33 19.82 19.66
N SER A 116 23.20 20.81 19.90
CA SER A 116 24.52 20.57 20.53
C SER A 116 24.35 20.03 21.95
N SER A 117 23.55 20.69 22.78
CA SER A 117 23.21 20.25 24.14
C SER A 117 22.61 18.83 24.14
N CYS A 118 21.67 18.56 23.25
CA CYS A 118 21.10 17.23 23.06
C CYS A 118 22.13 16.15 22.65
N ASN A 119 23.12 16.51 21.82
CA ASN A 119 24.18 15.58 21.43
C ASN A 119 25.13 15.26 22.59
N GLU A 120 25.43 16.24 23.45
CA GLU A 120 26.21 16.03 24.67
C GLU A 120 25.45 15.15 25.67
N ALA A 121 24.16 15.41 25.87
CA ALA A 121 23.31 14.56 26.69
C ALA A 121 23.22 13.12 26.17
N LYS A 122 23.17 12.92 24.85
CA LYS A 122 23.21 11.59 24.24
C LYS A 122 24.52 10.84 24.53
N LYS A 123 25.65 11.55 24.48
CA LYS A 123 26.96 10.96 24.82
C LYS A 123 27.01 10.58 26.31
N ALA A 124 26.51 11.45 27.18
CA ALA A 124 26.42 11.19 28.60
C ALA A 124 25.54 9.96 28.93
N ALA A 125 24.32 9.92 28.38
CA ALA A 125 23.40 8.80 28.55
C ALA A 125 24.02 7.46 28.11
N LYS A 126 24.78 7.47 27.00
CA LYS A 126 25.49 6.26 26.53
C LYS A 126 26.61 5.83 27.50
N SER A 127 27.34 6.78 28.08
CA SER A 127 28.38 6.50 29.06
C SER A 127 27.79 5.95 30.34
N ASP A 128 26.72 6.58 30.85
CA ASP A 128 26.04 6.15 32.08
C ASP A 128 25.41 4.75 31.93
N TYR A 129 24.82 4.47 30.74
CA TYR A 129 24.30 3.14 30.42
C TYR A 129 25.40 2.07 30.44
N LYS A 130 26.58 2.34 29.83
CA LYS A 130 27.71 1.40 29.85
C LYS A 130 28.19 1.14 31.28
N ALA A 131 28.39 2.20 32.06
CA ALA A 131 28.81 2.07 33.47
C ALA A 131 27.79 1.28 34.31
N LYS A 132 26.48 1.46 34.03
CA LYS A 132 25.41 0.71 34.68
C LYS A 132 25.45 -0.78 34.32
N LEU A 133 25.72 -1.13 33.05
CA LEU A 133 25.85 -2.51 32.58
C LEU A 133 27.06 -3.20 33.24
N GLU A 134 28.22 -2.52 33.29
CA GLU A 134 29.44 -3.05 33.94
C GLU A 134 29.19 -3.32 35.42
N LYS A 135 28.54 -2.38 36.12
CA LYS A 135 28.19 -2.54 37.53
C LYS A 135 27.24 -3.72 37.75
N LEU A 136 26.21 -3.88 36.96
CA LEU A 136 25.27 -5.01 37.03
C LEU A 136 25.97 -6.34 36.74
N ALA A 137 26.94 -6.38 35.83
CA ALA A 137 27.69 -7.59 35.51
C ALA A 137 28.63 -8.01 36.69
N VAL A 138 29.25 -7.05 37.38
CA VAL A 138 30.07 -7.33 38.59
C VAL A 138 29.19 -7.85 39.73
N GLU A 139 28.09 -7.15 40.03
CA GLU A 139 27.12 -7.57 41.06
C GLU A 139 26.59 -8.99 40.80
N HIS A 140 26.24 -9.30 39.55
CA HIS A 140 25.77 -10.64 39.16
C HIS A 140 26.82 -11.72 39.36
N LYS A 141 28.10 -11.44 39.03
CA LYS A 141 29.20 -12.37 39.21
C LYS A 141 29.49 -12.64 40.70
N GLU A 142 29.41 -11.60 41.54
CA GLU A 142 29.57 -11.71 42.98
C GLU A 142 28.42 -12.53 43.60
N ASN A 143 27.17 -12.26 43.20
CA ASN A 143 26.01 -13.00 43.68
C ASN A 143 26.10 -14.49 43.29
N LEU A 144 26.48 -14.81 42.06
CA LEU A 144 26.64 -16.21 41.62
C LEU A 144 27.73 -16.97 42.37
N ALA A 145 28.82 -16.31 42.78
CA ALA A 145 29.91 -16.96 43.49
C ALA A 145 29.52 -17.45 44.91
N GLY A 146 28.46 -16.87 45.50
CA GLY A 146 27.91 -17.24 46.78
C GLY A 146 26.84 -18.36 46.76
N LEU A 147 26.30 -18.71 45.59
CA LEU A 147 25.17 -19.62 45.46
C LEU A 147 25.63 -21.05 45.12
N LYS A 148 25.02 -22.05 45.79
CA LYS A 148 25.27 -23.49 45.56
C LYS A 148 24.03 -24.23 45.05
N ASP A 149 22.82 -23.70 45.28
CA ASP A 149 21.59 -24.34 44.85
C ASP A 149 21.26 -24.00 43.38
N SER A 150 20.85 -25.02 42.64
CA SER A 150 20.49 -24.90 41.22
C SER A 150 19.29 -23.97 40.98
N GLN A 151 18.33 -23.90 41.93
CA GLN A 151 17.16 -23.05 41.83
C GLN A 151 17.52 -21.58 42.07
N GLU A 152 18.30 -21.31 43.14
CA GLU A 152 18.78 -19.96 43.45
C GLU A 152 19.63 -19.37 42.32
N ILE A 153 20.44 -20.19 41.64
CA ILE A 153 21.21 -19.78 40.45
C ILE A 153 20.28 -19.39 39.29
N LYS A 154 19.17 -20.09 39.07
CA LYS A 154 18.18 -19.74 38.05
C LYS A 154 17.47 -18.44 38.38
N ASP A 155 17.11 -18.25 39.62
CA ASP A 155 16.42 -17.06 40.10
C ASP A 155 17.33 -15.82 40.00
N GLU A 156 18.61 -15.92 40.37
CA GLU A 156 19.57 -14.83 40.17
C GLU A 156 19.76 -14.48 38.68
N LYS A 157 19.87 -15.47 37.80
CA LYS A 157 19.94 -15.23 36.34
C LYS A 157 18.68 -14.52 35.81
N TYR A 158 17.51 -14.86 36.33
CA TYR A 158 16.26 -14.21 35.97
C TYR A 158 16.23 -12.75 36.46
N VAL A 159 16.61 -12.50 37.71
CA VAL A 159 16.73 -11.15 38.30
C VAL A 159 17.74 -10.30 37.50
N TYR A 160 18.89 -10.84 37.18
CA TYR A 160 19.90 -10.16 36.37
C TYR A 160 19.36 -9.77 34.98
N LYS A 161 18.68 -10.70 34.31
CA LYS A 161 18.06 -10.43 33.00
C LYS A 161 17.03 -9.30 33.09
N ASN A 162 16.22 -9.26 34.12
CA ASN A 162 15.25 -8.18 34.32
C ASN A 162 15.94 -6.84 34.59
N ARG A 163 16.98 -6.80 35.42
CA ARG A 163 17.77 -5.59 35.67
C ARG A 163 18.45 -5.05 34.41
N LEU A 164 18.95 -5.95 33.54
CA LEU A 164 19.48 -5.55 32.24
C LEU A 164 18.40 -4.96 31.33
N PHE A 165 17.20 -5.54 31.34
CA PHE A 165 16.07 -5.05 30.60
C PHE A 165 15.62 -3.64 31.07
N ASP A 166 15.52 -3.45 32.37
CA ASP A 166 15.17 -2.15 32.99
C ASP A 166 16.19 -1.07 32.65
N ALA A 167 17.49 -1.41 32.77
CA ALA A 167 18.57 -0.49 32.41
C ALA A 167 18.51 -0.08 30.91
N LYS A 168 18.16 -1.03 30.04
CA LYS A 168 17.98 -0.77 28.62
C LYS A 168 16.76 0.11 28.37
N LEU A 169 15.65 -0.16 29.03
CA LEU A 169 14.41 0.62 28.88
C LEU A 169 14.61 2.07 29.31
N GLU A 170 15.31 2.29 30.44
CA GLU A 170 15.66 3.63 30.91
C GLU A 170 16.54 4.39 29.89
N TYR A 171 17.54 3.72 29.33
CA TYR A 171 18.39 4.30 28.29
C TYR A 171 17.60 4.64 27.00
N GLU A 172 16.73 3.73 26.56
CA GLU A 172 15.87 3.96 25.39
C GLU A 172 14.91 5.14 25.61
N LYS A 173 14.35 5.29 26.82
CA LYS A 173 13.53 6.43 27.21
C LYS A 173 14.30 7.75 27.11
N GLN A 174 15.51 7.80 27.67
CA GLN A 174 16.37 8.98 27.60
C GLN A 174 16.72 9.38 26.16
N LEU A 175 16.98 8.38 25.30
CA LEU A 175 17.21 8.63 23.87
C LEU A 175 15.96 9.16 23.16
N GLN A 176 14.78 8.67 23.56
CA GLN A 176 13.52 9.15 22.98
C GLN A 176 13.25 10.59 23.41
N ASP A 177 13.41 10.94 24.68
CA ASP A 177 13.24 12.30 25.20
C ASP A 177 14.15 13.31 24.47
N ILE A 178 15.40 12.94 24.20
CA ILE A 178 16.34 13.76 23.40
C ILE A 178 15.82 13.94 21.96
N LYS A 179 15.27 12.87 21.39
CA LYS A 179 14.76 12.87 20.01
C LYS A 179 13.51 13.73 19.90
N ASP A 180 12.63 13.65 20.90
CA ASP A 180 11.39 14.41 20.98
C ASP A 180 11.67 15.91 21.07
N ARG A 181 12.61 16.32 21.93
CA ARG A 181 13.02 17.73 22.03
C ARG A 181 13.56 18.31 20.71
N LYS A 182 14.40 17.53 19.99
CA LYS A 182 14.89 17.98 18.68
C LYS A 182 13.76 18.15 17.67
N MET A 183 12.78 17.24 17.74
CA MET A 183 11.63 17.28 16.84
C MET A 183 10.69 18.43 17.18
N GLU A 184 10.48 18.70 18.47
CA GLU A 184 9.70 19.85 18.94
C GLU A 184 10.31 21.18 18.47
N ALA A 185 11.64 21.34 18.60
CA ALA A 185 12.34 22.52 18.11
C ALA A 185 12.22 22.67 16.58
N PHE A 186 12.36 21.58 15.85
CA PHE A 186 12.15 21.58 14.40
C PHE A 186 10.70 21.95 14.04
N SER A 187 9.73 21.35 14.73
CA SER A 187 8.31 21.61 14.52
C SER A 187 7.95 23.06 14.85
N HIS A 188 8.60 23.68 15.84
CA HIS A 188 8.38 25.08 16.22
C HIS A 188 8.74 26.04 15.07
N LYS A 189 9.86 25.81 14.35
CA LYS A 189 10.20 26.58 13.14
C LYS A 189 9.05 26.59 12.13
N TYR A 190 8.52 25.41 11.84
CA TYR A 190 7.45 25.28 10.85
C TYR A 190 6.09 25.73 11.38
N HIS A 191 5.89 25.71 12.69
CA HIS A 191 4.71 26.32 13.30
C HIS A 191 4.71 27.85 13.10
N LEU A 192 5.84 28.51 13.30
CA LEU A 192 5.98 29.95 13.02
C LEU A 192 5.70 30.28 11.55
N ILE A 193 6.24 29.49 10.62
CA ILE A 193 5.97 29.62 9.17
C ILE A 193 4.49 29.36 8.85
N ASP A 194 3.87 28.38 9.51
CA ASP A 194 2.45 28.05 9.34
C ASP A 194 1.53 29.21 9.74
N LEU A 195 1.81 29.85 10.88
CA LEU A 195 1.10 31.05 11.32
C LEU A 195 1.12 32.15 10.25
N LEU A 196 2.30 32.39 9.64
CA LEU A 196 2.47 33.39 8.59
C LEU A 196 1.73 33.03 7.30
N ARG A 197 1.80 31.75 6.88
CA ARG A 197 1.33 31.25 5.57
C ARG A 197 -0.04 30.59 5.57
N MET A 198 -0.69 30.39 6.71
CA MET A 198 -1.96 29.64 6.82
C MET A 198 -1.89 28.28 6.10
N SER A 199 -0.92 27.45 6.47
CA SER A 199 -0.66 26.09 5.94
C SER A 199 -0.28 25.99 4.45
N LYS A 200 0.00 27.13 3.79
CA LYS A 200 0.46 27.15 2.38
C LYS A 200 1.98 27.08 2.28
N PHE A 201 2.55 25.92 2.70
CA PHE A 201 3.99 25.68 2.60
C PHE A 201 4.48 25.59 1.15
N THR A 202 5.72 26.01 0.92
CA THR A 202 6.40 25.76 -0.36
C THR A 202 6.74 24.29 -0.54
N PHE A 203 6.97 23.86 -1.80
CA PHE A 203 7.34 22.48 -2.10
C PHE A 203 8.58 22.03 -1.30
N MET A 204 9.61 22.90 -1.21
CA MET A 204 10.85 22.60 -0.47
C MET A 204 10.61 22.45 1.04
N GLN A 205 9.78 23.33 1.63
CA GLN A 205 9.39 23.24 3.04
C GLN A 205 8.65 21.94 3.32
N ASN A 206 7.70 21.57 2.47
CA ASN A 206 6.98 20.29 2.58
C ASN A 206 7.90 19.08 2.49
N GLN A 207 8.91 19.10 1.62
CA GLN A 207 9.88 18.01 1.53
C GLN A 207 10.77 17.92 2.78
N LYS A 208 11.22 19.06 3.32
CA LYS A 208 11.99 19.09 4.59
C LYS A 208 11.17 18.55 5.76
N ILE A 209 9.91 18.96 5.91
CA ILE A 209 9.00 18.45 6.95
C ILE A 209 8.84 16.93 6.82
N LYS A 210 8.59 16.43 5.61
CA LYS A 210 8.45 14.97 5.38
C LYS A 210 9.73 14.20 5.71
N LEU A 211 10.89 14.74 5.35
CA LEU A 211 12.17 14.11 5.61
C LEU A 211 12.49 14.03 7.11
N GLU A 212 12.28 15.11 7.85
CA GLU A 212 12.54 15.15 9.31
C GLU A 212 11.52 14.28 10.07
N ASN A 213 10.25 14.28 9.68
CA ASN A 213 9.25 13.38 10.22
C ASN A 213 9.63 11.90 9.97
N TYR A 214 10.16 11.60 8.79
CA TYR A 214 10.66 10.26 8.48
C TYR A 214 11.84 9.88 9.34
N LYS A 215 12.86 10.75 9.48
CA LYS A 215 14.03 10.51 10.36
C LYS A 215 13.60 10.34 11.82
N TYR A 216 12.65 11.15 12.27
CA TYR A 216 12.11 11.04 13.64
C TYR A 216 11.42 9.71 13.88
N SER A 217 10.55 9.28 12.97
CA SER A 217 9.80 8.03 13.08
C SER A 217 10.61 6.77 12.71
N PHE A 218 11.81 6.93 12.15
CA PHE A 218 12.63 5.84 11.67
C PHE A 218 13.16 4.99 12.82
N SER A 219 12.91 3.69 12.73
CA SER A 219 13.44 2.66 13.62
C SER A 219 13.87 1.48 12.75
N LEU A 220 15.12 1.02 12.91
CA LEU A 220 15.64 -0.14 12.17
C LEU A 220 14.76 -1.38 12.35
N LYS A 221 14.32 -1.65 13.58
CA LYS A 221 13.42 -2.77 13.85
C LYS A 221 12.12 -2.65 13.07
N LYS A 222 11.49 -1.46 13.07
CA LYS A 222 10.27 -1.19 12.32
C LYS A 222 10.49 -1.27 10.81
N TYR A 223 11.64 -0.76 10.34
CA TYR A 223 12.01 -0.82 8.92
C TYR A 223 12.16 -2.26 8.43
N PHE A 224 12.90 -3.11 9.18
CA PHE A 224 13.05 -4.53 8.84
C PHE A 224 11.73 -5.30 8.96
N LEU A 225 10.89 -5.00 9.94
CA LEU A 225 9.56 -5.62 10.03
C LEU A 225 8.65 -5.21 8.86
N GLN A 226 8.74 -3.97 8.41
CA GLN A 226 7.93 -3.48 7.30
C GLN A 226 8.45 -3.92 5.92
N ASN A 227 9.77 -3.95 5.74
CA ASN A 227 10.41 -4.18 4.45
C ASN A 227 11.23 -5.48 4.40
N GLY A 228 11.32 -6.24 5.48
CA GLY A 228 12.19 -7.43 5.59
C GLY A 228 11.89 -8.49 4.53
N LEU A 229 10.62 -8.65 4.20
CA LEU A 229 10.21 -9.58 3.14
C LEU A 229 10.73 -9.12 1.77
N TYR A 230 10.60 -7.84 1.43
CA TYR A 230 11.15 -7.31 0.17
C TYR A 230 12.67 -7.47 0.10
N LEU A 231 13.35 -7.20 1.23
CA LEU A 231 14.81 -7.37 1.30
C LEU A 231 15.21 -8.83 1.13
N ALA A 232 14.51 -9.77 1.77
CA ALA A 232 14.75 -11.20 1.61
C ALA A 232 14.56 -11.66 0.16
N ILE A 233 13.49 -11.25 -0.51
CA ILE A 233 13.23 -11.59 -1.90
C ILE A 233 14.26 -10.98 -2.84
N ILE A 234 14.66 -9.73 -2.61
CA ILE A 234 15.73 -9.07 -3.39
C ILE A 234 17.05 -9.84 -3.23
N LEU A 235 17.39 -10.28 -2.01
CA LEU A 235 18.59 -11.08 -1.75
C LEU A 235 18.52 -12.43 -2.47
N ILE A 236 17.36 -13.10 -2.45
CA ILE A 236 17.13 -14.35 -3.20
C ILE A 236 17.34 -14.10 -4.68
N PHE A 237 16.76 -13.02 -5.24
CA PHE A 237 16.87 -12.68 -6.65
C PHE A 237 18.32 -12.35 -7.06
N ILE A 238 19.08 -11.66 -6.21
CA ILE A 238 20.52 -11.42 -6.41
C ILE A 238 21.28 -12.75 -6.39
N GLY A 239 20.98 -13.62 -5.43
CA GLY A 239 21.58 -14.97 -5.35
C GLY A 239 21.31 -15.80 -6.60
N LEU A 240 20.07 -15.83 -7.08
CA LEU A 240 19.70 -16.52 -8.32
C LEU A 240 20.39 -15.90 -9.54
N SER A 241 20.55 -14.57 -9.58
CA SER A 241 21.23 -13.85 -10.66
C SER A 241 22.71 -14.19 -10.75
N ILE A 242 23.38 -14.40 -9.60
CA ILE A 242 24.77 -14.83 -9.53
C ILE A 242 24.90 -16.34 -9.86
N LEU A 243 23.95 -17.14 -9.43
CA LEU A 243 23.98 -18.58 -9.61
C LEU A 243 23.69 -19.01 -11.05
N THR A 244 22.86 -18.26 -11.78
CA THR A 244 22.43 -18.60 -13.15
C THR A 244 23.59 -18.79 -14.13
N PRO A 245 24.56 -17.87 -14.27
CA PRO A 245 25.69 -18.05 -15.18
C PRO A 245 26.61 -19.21 -14.75
N VAL A 246 26.65 -19.53 -13.45
CA VAL A 246 27.45 -20.65 -12.93
C VAL A 246 26.84 -22.00 -13.31
N LEU A 247 25.50 -22.13 -13.23
CA LEU A 247 24.79 -23.38 -13.50
C LEU A 247 24.43 -23.59 -14.97
N LYS A 248 24.11 -22.51 -15.71
CA LYS A 248 23.61 -22.58 -17.10
C LYS A 248 24.62 -22.08 -18.14
N GLY A 249 25.80 -21.65 -17.70
CA GLY A 249 26.86 -21.14 -18.54
C GLY A 249 26.97 -19.62 -18.54
N PRO A 250 28.20 -19.09 -18.82
CA PRO A 250 28.55 -17.68 -18.62
C PRO A 250 27.77 -16.69 -19.49
N GLN A 251 27.06 -17.16 -20.51
CA GLN A 251 26.23 -16.33 -21.41
C GLN A 251 24.78 -16.14 -20.87
N THR A 252 24.39 -16.88 -19.82
CA THR A 252 23.03 -16.87 -19.31
C THR A 252 22.90 -15.95 -18.12
N HIS A 253 22.33 -14.75 -18.33
CA HIS A 253 22.09 -13.77 -17.27
C HIS A 253 20.60 -13.55 -17.07
N LEU A 254 20.14 -13.48 -15.79
CA LEU A 254 18.75 -13.17 -15.47
C LEU A 254 18.40 -11.71 -15.80
N LEU A 255 19.28 -10.79 -15.51
CA LEU A 255 19.08 -9.34 -15.71
C LEU A 255 19.46 -8.92 -17.14
N THR A 256 18.75 -9.43 -18.14
CA THR A 256 18.85 -8.95 -19.52
C THR A 256 17.56 -8.19 -19.89
N TYR A 257 17.66 -7.27 -20.85
CA TYR A 257 16.51 -6.52 -21.35
C TYR A 257 15.36 -7.45 -21.77
N ASN A 258 15.67 -8.51 -22.51
CA ASN A 258 14.67 -9.49 -22.96
C ASN A 258 14.01 -10.23 -21.79
N ASN A 259 14.78 -10.62 -20.78
CA ASN A 259 14.21 -11.29 -19.61
C ASN A 259 13.31 -10.37 -18.79
N VAL A 260 13.69 -9.09 -18.65
CA VAL A 260 12.81 -8.09 -18.01
C VAL A 260 11.50 -7.94 -18.79
N LEU A 261 11.55 -7.85 -20.12
CA LEU A 261 10.34 -7.81 -20.94
C LEU A 261 9.50 -9.08 -20.82
N ASN A 262 10.14 -10.25 -20.77
CA ASN A 262 9.45 -11.54 -20.57
C ASN A 262 8.75 -11.61 -19.20
N VAL A 263 9.41 -11.12 -18.13
CA VAL A 263 8.79 -11.02 -16.79
C VAL A 263 7.58 -10.09 -16.84
N LEU A 264 7.69 -8.91 -17.45
CA LEU A 264 6.59 -7.97 -17.57
C LEU A 264 5.44 -8.53 -18.41
N GLN A 265 5.75 -9.26 -19.48
CA GLN A 265 4.76 -9.93 -20.32
C GLN A 265 4.00 -11.02 -19.56
N GLN A 266 4.70 -11.84 -18.77
CA GLN A 266 4.07 -12.88 -17.93
C GLN A 266 3.31 -12.28 -16.73
N ALA A 267 3.80 -11.18 -16.17
CA ALA A 267 3.14 -10.48 -15.07
C ALA A 267 1.82 -9.83 -15.51
N SER A 268 1.66 -9.50 -16.81
CA SER A 268 0.53 -8.71 -17.28
C SER A 268 -0.84 -9.39 -17.04
N PRO A 269 -1.11 -10.64 -17.43
CA PRO A 269 -2.36 -11.32 -17.08
C PRO A 269 -2.49 -11.57 -15.57
N LYS A 270 -1.40 -11.95 -14.90
CA LYS A 270 -1.37 -12.15 -13.43
C LYS A 270 -1.74 -10.87 -12.66
N MET A 271 -1.44 -9.68 -13.22
CA MET A 271 -1.82 -8.40 -12.64
C MET A 271 -3.34 -8.26 -12.50
N PHE A 272 -4.10 -8.65 -13.51
CA PHE A 272 -5.57 -8.64 -13.46
C PHE A 272 -6.10 -9.52 -12.33
N LEU A 273 -5.52 -10.71 -12.17
CA LEU A 273 -5.93 -11.65 -11.12
C LEU A 273 -5.63 -11.10 -9.73
N ALA A 274 -4.42 -10.61 -9.53
CA ALA A 274 -3.99 -10.04 -8.28
C ALA A 274 -4.80 -8.79 -7.90
N LEU A 275 -5.09 -7.89 -8.86
CA LEU A 275 -5.93 -6.72 -8.63
C LEU A 275 -7.37 -7.11 -8.25
N GLY A 276 -7.91 -8.19 -8.83
CA GLY A 276 -9.22 -8.72 -8.49
C GLY A 276 -9.27 -9.25 -7.06
N VAL A 277 -8.37 -10.18 -6.72
CA VAL A 277 -8.35 -10.78 -5.38
C VAL A 277 -7.90 -9.81 -4.29
N ALA A 278 -7.10 -8.80 -4.61
CA ALA A 278 -6.67 -7.78 -3.67
C ALA A 278 -7.87 -7.07 -3.00
N GLY A 279 -8.93 -6.79 -3.78
CA GLY A 279 -10.18 -6.23 -3.25
C GLY A 279 -10.88 -7.16 -2.26
N LEU A 280 -10.82 -8.47 -2.50
CA LEU A 280 -11.42 -9.47 -1.62
C LEU A 280 -10.61 -9.65 -0.34
N ILE A 281 -9.27 -9.69 -0.44
CA ILE A 281 -8.38 -9.76 0.74
C ILE A 281 -8.57 -8.52 1.62
N LEU A 282 -8.75 -7.35 1.01
CA LEU A 282 -9.05 -6.13 1.75
C LEU A 282 -10.34 -6.24 2.59
N LEU A 283 -11.30 -7.08 2.16
CA LEU A 283 -12.53 -7.43 2.89
C LEU A 283 -12.36 -8.66 3.80
N THR A 284 -11.13 -9.03 4.17
CA THR A 284 -10.80 -10.25 4.95
C THR A 284 -11.15 -11.56 4.25
N GLY A 285 -11.32 -11.53 2.94
CA GLY A 285 -11.66 -12.68 2.12
C GLY A 285 -10.51 -13.14 1.23
N THR A 286 -10.70 -14.29 0.63
CA THR A 286 -9.84 -14.83 -0.44
C THR A 286 -10.71 -15.45 -1.52
N ASP A 287 -10.16 -15.65 -2.71
CA ASP A 287 -10.83 -16.38 -3.78
C ASP A 287 -9.97 -17.54 -4.27
N LEU A 288 -10.38 -18.75 -3.95
CA LEU A 288 -9.69 -19.96 -4.39
C LEU A 288 -10.14 -20.42 -5.79
N SER A 289 -11.15 -19.78 -6.36
CA SER A 289 -11.65 -20.15 -7.68
C SER A 289 -10.88 -19.52 -8.85
N ILE A 290 -9.94 -18.60 -8.59
CA ILE A 290 -9.18 -17.85 -9.60
C ILE A 290 -8.59 -18.75 -10.68
N GLY A 291 -7.84 -19.80 -10.29
CA GLY A 291 -7.21 -20.69 -11.25
C GLY A 291 -8.22 -21.38 -12.16
N ARG A 292 -9.37 -21.77 -11.62
CA ARG A 292 -10.45 -22.40 -12.40
C ARG A 292 -11.21 -21.39 -13.26
N MET A 293 -11.31 -20.14 -12.84
CA MET A 293 -11.83 -19.04 -13.66
C MET A 293 -10.95 -18.84 -14.90
N ILE A 294 -9.63 -18.85 -14.71
CA ILE A 294 -8.68 -18.74 -15.83
C ILE A 294 -8.81 -19.94 -16.77
N GLY A 295 -8.85 -21.15 -16.23
CA GLY A 295 -9.03 -22.37 -17.04
C GLY A 295 -10.32 -22.34 -17.87
N MET A 296 -11.44 -21.98 -17.24
CA MET A 296 -12.73 -21.82 -17.91
C MET A 296 -12.69 -20.69 -18.96
N GLY A 297 -12.19 -19.51 -18.59
CA GLY A 297 -12.12 -18.37 -19.50
C GLY A 297 -11.23 -18.65 -20.71
N MET A 298 -10.04 -19.23 -20.51
CA MET A 298 -9.16 -19.63 -21.61
C MET A 298 -9.78 -20.70 -22.51
N THR A 299 -10.49 -21.67 -21.93
CA THR A 299 -11.20 -22.69 -22.71
C THR A 299 -12.22 -22.04 -23.63
N VAL A 300 -13.06 -21.16 -23.08
CA VAL A 300 -14.10 -20.45 -23.86
C VAL A 300 -13.48 -19.52 -24.90
N ALA A 301 -12.45 -18.77 -24.52
CA ALA A 301 -11.74 -17.89 -25.45
C ALA A 301 -11.10 -18.69 -26.61
N THR A 302 -10.47 -19.82 -26.29
CA THR A 302 -9.87 -20.71 -27.33
C THR A 302 -10.95 -21.27 -28.28
N ILE A 303 -12.10 -21.69 -27.76
CA ILE A 303 -13.20 -22.21 -28.58
C ILE A 303 -13.70 -21.15 -29.58
N ILE A 304 -13.91 -19.91 -29.11
CA ILE A 304 -14.44 -18.81 -29.96
C ILE A 304 -13.39 -18.33 -30.96
N MET A 305 -12.12 -18.29 -30.56
CA MET A 305 -11.01 -17.77 -31.37
C MET A 305 -10.24 -18.87 -32.12
N HIS A 306 -10.68 -20.12 -32.10
CA HIS A 306 -9.99 -21.30 -32.63
C HIS A 306 -9.56 -21.14 -34.08
N GLN A 307 -8.42 -21.74 -34.42
CA GLN A 307 -7.93 -21.81 -35.79
C GLN A 307 -8.67 -22.92 -36.57
N GLY A 308 -9.58 -22.51 -37.43
CA GLY A 308 -10.43 -23.46 -38.17
C GLY A 308 -11.57 -24.06 -37.32
N VAL A 309 -12.09 -25.20 -37.71
CA VAL A 309 -13.18 -25.88 -37.00
C VAL A 309 -12.65 -26.54 -35.74
N ASN A 310 -13.32 -26.36 -34.62
CA ASN A 310 -12.96 -27.01 -33.36
C ASN A 310 -13.06 -28.52 -33.47
N THR A 311 -12.02 -29.23 -33.10
CA THR A 311 -12.00 -30.70 -33.01
C THR A 311 -12.57 -31.22 -31.69
N GLY A 312 -12.55 -30.38 -30.64
CA GLY A 312 -13.15 -30.66 -29.33
C GLY A 312 -14.64 -30.37 -29.30
N GLN A 313 -15.34 -31.06 -28.39
CA GLN A 313 -16.78 -30.89 -28.19
C GLN A 313 -17.06 -30.34 -26.81
N VAL A 314 -18.10 -29.50 -26.70
CA VAL A 314 -18.63 -29.01 -25.42
C VAL A 314 -20.05 -29.53 -25.26
N PHE A 315 -20.31 -30.30 -24.21
CA PHE A 315 -21.57 -31.04 -24.01
C PHE A 315 -21.96 -31.94 -25.21
N GLY A 316 -20.98 -32.44 -25.94
CA GLY A 316 -21.21 -33.30 -27.12
C GLY A 316 -21.46 -32.53 -28.43
N TYR A 317 -21.45 -31.18 -28.40
CA TYR A 317 -21.61 -30.33 -29.60
C TYR A 317 -20.26 -29.73 -30.01
N ALA A 318 -19.93 -29.79 -31.29
CA ALA A 318 -18.81 -29.07 -31.85
C ALA A 318 -19.26 -27.61 -32.18
N PHE A 319 -18.59 -26.65 -31.60
CA PHE A 319 -18.84 -25.24 -31.88
C PHE A 319 -17.90 -24.74 -32.97
N ASP A 320 -18.46 -24.08 -33.99
CA ASP A 320 -17.69 -23.49 -35.07
C ASP A 320 -18.02 -21.98 -35.18
N PHE A 321 -17.00 -21.16 -34.97
CA PHE A 321 -17.10 -19.71 -35.08
C PHE A 321 -16.33 -19.17 -36.29
N THR A 322 -15.81 -20.03 -37.18
CA THR A 322 -15.01 -19.60 -38.34
C THR A 322 -15.78 -18.75 -39.35
N GLY A 323 -17.11 -18.88 -39.38
CA GLY A 323 -18.00 -18.02 -40.18
C GLY A 323 -18.10 -16.56 -39.72
N LEU A 324 -17.58 -16.23 -38.53
CA LEU A 324 -17.57 -14.86 -38.01
C LEU A 324 -16.26 -14.15 -38.37
N PRO A 325 -16.29 -12.81 -38.63
CA PRO A 325 -15.09 -12.02 -38.80
C PRO A 325 -14.17 -12.14 -37.55
N VAL A 326 -12.87 -12.20 -37.78
CA VAL A 326 -11.87 -12.38 -36.69
C VAL A 326 -12.04 -11.33 -35.60
N ALA A 327 -12.21 -10.06 -35.95
CA ALA A 327 -12.42 -8.97 -35.01
C ALA A 327 -13.65 -9.19 -34.11
N LEU A 328 -14.74 -9.73 -34.67
CA LEU A 328 -15.95 -10.04 -33.90
C LEU A 328 -15.72 -11.20 -32.94
N ARG A 329 -14.97 -12.22 -33.36
CA ARG A 329 -14.60 -13.36 -32.50
C ARG A 329 -13.77 -12.91 -31.31
N VAL A 330 -12.83 -11.98 -31.51
CA VAL A 330 -11.99 -11.39 -30.44
C VAL A 330 -12.85 -10.68 -29.39
N VAL A 331 -13.78 -9.82 -29.85
CA VAL A 331 -14.69 -9.09 -28.94
C VAL A 331 -15.67 -10.03 -28.26
N LEU A 332 -16.24 -10.99 -29.00
CA LEU A 332 -17.16 -11.99 -28.45
C LEU A 332 -16.48 -12.83 -27.36
N ALA A 333 -15.25 -13.28 -27.60
CA ALA A 333 -14.47 -14.02 -26.62
C ALA A 333 -14.24 -13.21 -25.32
N LEU A 334 -13.86 -11.94 -25.45
CA LEU A 334 -13.70 -11.05 -24.30
C LEU A 334 -14.99 -10.91 -23.49
N VAL A 335 -16.10 -10.61 -24.16
CA VAL A 335 -17.40 -10.41 -23.50
C VAL A 335 -17.86 -11.68 -22.80
N VAL A 336 -17.77 -12.83 -23.46
CA VAL A 336 -18.19 -14.13 -22.87
C VAL A 336 -17.29 -14.52 -21.69
N CYS A 337 -15.97 -14.32 -21.78
CA CYS A 337 -15.05 -14.55 -20.66
C CYS A 337 -15.40 -13.68 -19.44
N ILE A 338 -15.63 -12.38 -19.66
CA ILE A 338 -16.01 -11.47 -18.57
C ILE A 338 -17.36 -11.89 -17.96
N LEU A 339 -18.37 -12.17 -18.79
CA LEU A 339 -19.69 -12.56 -18.29
C LEU A 339 -19.66 -13.84 -17.48
N LEU A 340 -18.99 -14.90 -17.96
CA LEU A 340 -18.90 -16.15 -17.24
C LEU A 340 -18.11 -16.03 -15.93
N CYS A 341 -16.94 -15.40 -15.96
CA CYS A 341 -16.16 -15.20 -14.75
C CYS A 341 -16.92 -14.34 -13.73
N THR A 342 -17.58 -13.26 -14.18
CA THR A 342 -18.40 -12.41 -13.32
C THR A 342 -19.62 -13.14 -12.76
N LEU A 343 -20.26 -14.00 -13.54
CA LEU A 343 -21.39 -14.82 -13.08
C LEU A 343 -20.98 -15.71 -11.90
N PHE A 344 -19.93 -16.51 -12.08
CA PHE A 344 -19.48 -17.45 -11.06
C PHE A 344 -18.91 -16.73 -9.83
N THR A 345 -18.12 -15.66 -9.98
CA THR A 345 -17.67 -14.87 -8.83
C THR A 345 -18.83 -14.19 -8.10
N SER A 346 -19.85 -13.70 -8.83
CA SER A 346 -21.06 -13.12 -8.23
C SER A 346 -21.85 -14.12 -7.43
N ILE A 347 -21.93 -15.38 -7.86
CA ILE A 347 -22.55 -16.47 -7.09
C ILE A 347 -21.82 -16.64 -5.75
N ALA A 348 -20.49 -16.82 -5.78
CA ALA A 348 -19.69 -16.93 -4.55
C ALA A 348 -19.83 -15.68 -3.67
N GLY A 349 -19.82 -14.49 -4.28
CA GLY A 349 -20.01 -13.22 -3.61
C GLY A 349 -21.39 -13.06 -2.99
N PHE A 350 -22.44 -13.52 -3.64
CA PHE A 350 -23.81 -13.53 -3.10
C PHE A 350 -23.92 -14.37 -1.82
N PHE A 351 -23.40 -15.60 -1.85
CA PHE A 351 -23.40 -16.46 -0.66
C PHE A 351 -22.56 -15.85 0.46
N THR A 352 -21.41 -15.29 0.16
CA THR A 352 -20.58 -14.59 1.15
C THR A 352 -21.30 -13.38 1.75
N ALA A 353 -21.87 -12.52 0.91
CA ALA A 353 -22.46 -11.25 1.36
C ALA A 353 -23.83 -11.43 2.04
N LYS A 354 -24.70 -12.32 1.51
CA LYS A 354 -26.06 -12.52 2.01
C LYS A 354 -26.10 -13.39 3.25
N PHE A 355 -25.38 -14.51 3.24
CA PHE A 355 -25.42 -15.52 4.32
C PHE A 355 -24.25 -15.38 5.29
N LYS A 356 -23.41 -14.34 5.11
CA LYS A 356 -22.18 -14.14 5.91
C LYS A 356 -21.28 -15.38 5.96
N MET A 357 -21.30 -16.14 4.86
CA MET A 357 -20.47 -17.32 4.70
C MET A 357 -19.01 -16.89 4.58
N HIS A 358 -18.09 -17.62 5.20
CA HIS A 358 -16.68 -17.29 5.06
C HIS A 358 -16.26 -17.41 3.59
N PRO A 359 -15.60 -16.39 2.99
CA PRO A 359 -15.25 -16.36 1.56
C PRO A 359 -14.48 -17.58 1.09
N PHE A 360 -13.61 -18.15 1.94
CA PHE A 360 -12.89 -19.38 1.67
C PHE A 360 -13.84 -20.54 1.29
N ILE A 361 -14.96 -20.71 2.01
CA ILE A 361 -15.88 -21.82 1.77
C ILE A 361 -16.67 -21.59 0.47
N SER A 362 -17.20 -20.37 0.27
CA SER A 362 -17.97 -20.05 -0.94
C SER A 362 -17.13 -20.14 -2.22
N THR A 363 -15.89 -19.66 -2.18
CA THR A 363 -15.00 -19.70 -3.34
C THR A 363 -14.39 -21.09 -3.59
N MET A 364 -14.14 -21.88 -2.53
CA MET A 364 -13.74 -23.27 -2.67
C MET A 364 -14.86 -24.12 -3.32
N ALA A 365 -16.09 -23.94 -2.87
CA ALA A 365 -17.24 -24.61 -3.50
C ALA A 365 -17.38 -24.20 -4.96
N ASN A 366 -17.25 -22.89 -5.25
CA ASN A 366 -17.27 -22.35 -6.61
C ASN A 366 -16.15 -22.94 -7.48
N MET A 367 -14.93 -23.08 -6.95
CA MET A 367 -13.81 -23.73 -7.61
C MET A 367 -14.15 -25.15 -8.05
N LEU A 368 -14.75 -25.96 -7.18
CA LEU A 368 -15.15 -27.33 -7.48
C LEU A 368 -16.26 -27.37 -8.53
N VAL A 369 -17.26 -26.50 -8.44
CA VAL A 369 -18.35 -26.39 -9.41
C VAL A 369 -17.82 -26.05 -10.80
N ILE A 370 -16.96 -25.03 -10.92
CA ILE A 370 -16.38 -24.62 -12.20
C ILE A 370 -15.54 -25.75 -12.80
N PHE A 371 -14.66 -26.36 -11.99
CA PHE A 371 -13.81 -27.45 -12.45
C PHE A 371 -14.65 -28.65 -12.93
N GLY A 372 -15.64 -29.05 -12.14
CA GLY A 372 -16.54 -30.14 -12.49
C GLY A 372 -17.32 -29.88 -13.78
N LEU A 373 -17.93 -28.69 -13.89
CA LEU A 373 -18.69 -28.30 -15.10
C LEU A 373 -17.78 -28.17 -16.33
N ALA A 374 -16.63 -27.52 -16.22
CA ALA A 374 -15.72 -27.36 -17.35
C ALA A 374 -15.15 -28.71 -17.82
N THR A 375 -14.74 -29.58 -16.88
CA THR A 375 -14.23 -30.92 -17.21
C THR A 375 -15.30 -31.82 -17.80
N TYR A 376 -16.52 -31.80 -17.23
CA TYR A 376 -17.64 -32.56 -17.77
C TYR A 376 -18.03 -32.10 -19.17
N ALA A 377 -18.14 -30.76 -19.37
CA ALA A 377 -18.49 -30.15 -20.63
C ALA A 377 -17.49 -30.48 -21.76
N THR A 378 -16.19 -30.44 -21.45
CA THR A 378 -15.10 -30.63 -22.43
C THR A 378 -14.52 -32.04 -22.45
N LYS A 379 -14.97 -32.95 -21.56
CA LYS A 379 -14.37 -34.27 -21.29
C LYS A 379 -12.88 -34.16 -20.95
N GLY A 380 -12.43 -33.03 -20.38
CA GLY A 380 -11.04 -32.76 -20.04
C GLY A 380 -10.11 -32.52 -21.24
N VAL A 381 -10.63 -32.39 -22.43
CA VAL A 381 -9.84 -32.15 -23.64
C VAL A 381 -9.40 -30.70 -23.74
N SER A 382 -8.17 -30.46 -24.20
CA SER A 382 -7.66 -29.14 -24.54
C SER A 382 -8.03 -28.77 -25.98
N PHE A 383 -8.37 -27.47 -26.20
CA PHE A 383 -8.85 -26.96 -27.48
C PHE A 383 -7.72 -26.33 -28.31
N GLY A 384 -6.62 -26.81 -28.45
CA GLY A 384 -5.56 -26.40 -29.39
C GLY A 384 -5.27 -24.89 -29.49
N ALA A 385 -4.92 -24.45 -30.71
CA ALA A 385 -4.47 -23.11 -30.97
C ALA A 385 -5.59 -22.17 -31.47
N ILE A 386 -5.49 -20.87 -31.12
CA ILE A 386 -6.28 -19.80 -31.71
C ILE A 386 -5.72 -19.40 -33.08
N GLU A 387 -6.50 -18.68 -33.88
CA GLU A 387 -6.07 -18.17 -35.17
C GLU A 387 -4.84 -17.26 -35.05
N SER A 388 -3.84 -17.51 -35.91
CA SER A 388 -2.50 -16.90 -35.81
C SER A 388 -2.48 -15.37 -35.91
N SER A 389 -3.50 -14.75 -36.52
CA SER A 389 -3.64 -13.30 -36.61
C SER A 389 -4.14 -12.64 -35.30
N ILE A 390 -4.79 -13.40 -34.40
CA ILE A 390 -5.44 -12.88 -33.22
C ILE A 390 -4.45 -12.34 -32.17
N PRO A 391 -3.35 -13.02 -31.84
CA PRO A 391 -2.38 -12.45 -30.91
C PRO A 391 -1.86 -11.07 -31.34
N ASP A 392 -1.58 -10.88 -32.64
CA ASP A 392 -1.14 -9.59 -33.15
C ASP A 392 -2.22 -8.51 -33.16
N MET A 393 -3.50 -8.88 -33.14
CA MET A 393 -4.62 -7.94 -32.97
C MET A 393 -4.77 -7.48 -31.51
N ILE A 394 -4.57 -8.38 -30.54
CA ILE A 394 -4.82 -8.10 -29.11
C ILE A 394 -3.57 -7.53 -28.44
N ILE A 395 -2.41 -8.12 -28.73
CA ILE A 395 -1.12 -7.85 -28.07
C ILE A 395 0.03 -7.70 -29.07
N PRO A 396 -0.08 -6.80 -30.08
CA PRO A 396 0.97 -6.61 -31.07
C PRO A 396 2.30 -6.28 -30.42
N LYS A 397 3.40 -6.63 -31.07
CA LYS A 397 4.75 -6.22 -30.66
C LYS A 397 5.14 -4.95 -31.41
N LEU A 398 5.37 -3.85 -30.70
CA LEU A 398 5.85 -2.59 -31.26
C LEU A 398 7.37 -2.49 -31.11
N ASN A 399 8.11 -2.64 -32.19
CA ASN A 399 9.58 -2.64 -32.16
C ASN A 399 10.18 -3.57 -31.07
N GLY A 400 9.60 -4.77 -30.93
CA GLY A 400 10.01 -5.74 -29.91
C GLY A 400 9.40 -5.54 -28.52
N PHE A 401 8.72 -4.42 -28.28
CA PHE A 401 8.03 -4.16 -27.01
C PHE A 401 6.65 -4.85 -26.99
N PRO A 402 6.37 -5.73 -26.00
CA PRO A 402 5.10 -6.42 -25.90
C PRO A 402 4.00 -5.52 -25.34
N THR A 403 3.01 -5.20 -26.18
CA THR A 403 1.93 -4.27 -25.80
C THR A 403 0.97 -4.82 -24.74
N ILE A 404 1.03 -6.11 -24.42
CA ILE A 404 0.28 -6.69 -23.30
C ILE A 404 0.55 -5.96 -21.98
N ILE A 405 1.73 -5.35 -21.83
CA ILE A 405 2.09 -4.54 -20.66
C ILE A 405 1.17 -3.33 -20.53
N LEU A 406 0.74 -2.74 -21.65
CA LEU A 406 -0.16 -1.57 -21.65
C LEU A 406 -1.54 -1.93 -21.09
N TRP A 407 -2.02 -3.16 -21.34
CA TRP A 407 -3.27 -3.65 -20.74
C TRP A 407 -3.16 -3.74 -19.21
N ALA A 408 -2.03 -4.23 -18.70
CA ALA A 408 -1.79 -4.28 -17.26
C ALA A 408 -1.74 -2.86 -16.65
N VAL A 409 -1.06 -1.91 -17.31
CA VAL A 409 -1.01 -0.51 -16.88
C VAL A 409 -2.41 0.11 -16.87
N ALA A 410 -3.22 -0.16 -17.90
CA ALA A 410 -4.61 0.31 -17.95
C ALA A 410 -5.44 -0.27 -16.79
N ALA A 411 -5.32 -1.58 -16.52
CA ALA A 411 -5.99 -2.21 -15.37
C ALA A 411 -5.59 -1.59 -14.03
N ILE A 412 -4.28 -1.38 -13.82
CA ILE A 412 -3.76 -0.71 -12.62
C ILE A 412 -4.36 0.69 -12.48
N ALA A 413 -4.41 1.47 -13.56
CA ALA A 413 -4.96 2.83 -13.54
C ALA A 413 -6.46 2.84 -13.22
N VAL A 414 -7.24 1.93 -13.83
CA VAL A 414 -8.68 1.80 -13.59
C VAL A 414 -8.96 1.39 -12.13
N VAL A 415 -8.30 0.34 -11.64
CA VAL A 415 -8.51 -0.14 -10.26
C VAL A 415 -8.01 0.89 -9.26
N TRP A 416 -6.89 1.57 -9.54
CA TRP A 416 -6.41 2.68 -8.71
C TRP A 416 -7.43 3.82 -8.62
N PHE A 417 -8.06 4.19 -9.74
CA PHE A 417 -9.12 5.19 -9.77
C PHE A 417 -10.33 4.74 -8.95
N ILE A 418 -10.79 3.49 -9.14
CA ILE A 418 -11.92 2.92 -8.40
C ILE A 418 -11.65 2.96 -6.89
N TRP A 419 -10.47 2.49 -6.43
CA TRP A 419 -10.16 2.42 -5.00
C TRP A 419 -9.96 3.77 -4.34
N ASN A 420 -9.30 4.72 -5.03
CA ASN A 420 -8.87 5.97 -4.40
C ASN A 420 -9.81 7.16 -4.66
N LYS A 421 -10.60 7.11 -5.74
CA LYS A 421 -11.39 8.26 -6.21
C LYS A 421 -12.90 8.05 -6.16
N THR A 422 -13.36 6.81 -5.95
CA THR A 422 -14.82 6.54 -5.90
C THR A 422 -15.30 6.27 -4.47
N PRO A 423 -16.62 6.48 -4.20
CA PRO A 423 -17.24 6.08 -2.94
C PRO A 423 -17.11 4.57 -2.67
N PHE A 424 -17.18 3.74 -3.73
CA PHE A 424 -17.04 2.29 -3.61
C PHE A 424 -15.68 1.90 -2.99
N GLY A 425 -14.58 2.48 -3.48
CA GLY A 425 -13.26 2.21 -2.93
C GLY A 425 -13.12 2.63 -1.46
N LYS A 426 -13.64 3.81 -1.09
CA LYS A 426 -13.66 4.25 0.32
C LYS A 426 -14.45 3.30 1.20
N ASN A 427 -15.61 2.84 0.73
CA ASN A 427 -16.45 1.89 1.44
C ASN A 427 -15.79 0.51 1.55
N LEU A 428 -15.00 0.11 0.53
CA LEU A 428 -14.22 -1.13 0.55
C LEU A 428 -13.23 -1.16 1.74
N TYR A 429 -12.50 -0.05 1.94
CA TYR A 429 -11.59 0.10 3.10
C TYR A 429 -12.35 0.15 4.43
N ALA A 430 -13.48 0.85 4.47
CA ALA A 430 -14.30 0.96 5.69
C ALA A 430 -14.86 -0.40 6.12
N VAL A 431 -15.48 -1.14 5.19
CA VAL A 431 -16.02 -2.49 5.44
C VAL A 431 -14.91 -3.47 5.81
N GLY A 432 -13.77 -3.41 5.10
CA GLY A 432 -12.62 -4.25 5.40
C GLY A 432 -12.01 -3.99 6.78
N GLY A 433 -12.04 -2.73 7.25
CA GLY A 433 -11.52 -2.37 8.56
C GLY A 433 -12.43 -2.79 9.73
N ASN A 434 -13.72 -2.54 9.60
CA ASN A 434 -14.73 -2.99 10.57
C ASN A 434 -16.14 -3.00 9.90
N PRO A 435 -16.66 -4.17 9.53
CA PRO A 435 -17.96 -4.29 8.88
C PRO A 435 -19.13 -3.78 9.73
N GLU A 436 -19.05 -3.94 11.07
CA GLU A 436 -20.11 -3.52 11.98
C GLU A 436 -20.16 -1.99 12.07
N ALA A 437 -19.01 -1.34 12.27
CA ALA A 437 -18.92 0.11 12.30
C ALA A 437 -19.31 0.74 10.94
N ALA A 438 -18.92 0.12 9.82
CA ALA A 438 -19.32 0.54 8.49
C ALA A 438 -20.84 0.47 8.30
N SER A 439 -21.46 -0.65 8.74
CA SER A 439 -22.92 -0.83 8.72
C SER A 439 -23.63 0.22 9.57
N ALA A 440 -23.15 0.48 10.79
CA ALA A 440 -23.69 1.52 11.68
C ALA A 440 -23.60 2.94 11.05
N SER A 441 -22.62 3.17 10.19
CA SER A 441 -22.44 4.41 9.44
C SER A 441 -23.27 4.46 8.15
N GLY A 442 -24.19 3.52 7.92
CA GLY A 442 -25.07 3.48 6.75
C GLY A 442 -24.45 2.89 5.48
N ILE A 443 -23.28 2.27 5.56
CA ILE A 443 -22.64 1.60 4.43
C ILE A 443 -23.22 0.19 4.26
N SER A 444 -23.75 -0.12 3.09
CA SER A 444 -24.26 -1.47 2.79
C SER A 444 -23.09 -2.45 2.61
N VAL A 445 -22.80 -3.24 3.65
CA VAL A 445 -21.79 -4.31 3.62
C VAL A 445 -22.07 -5.32 2.50
N PHE A 446 -23.36 -5.67 2.31
CA PHE A 446 -23.78 -6.56 1.22
C PHE A 446 -23.37 -6.04 -0.17
N ALA A 447 -23.71 -4.79 -0.47
CA ALA A 447 -23.45 -4.20 -1.78
C ALA A 447 -21.94 -4.04 -2.04
N VAL A 448 -21.17 -3.66 -1.01
CA VAL A 448 -19.71 -3.52 -1.12
C VAL A 448 -19.05 -4.88 -1.35
N THR A 449 -19.45 -5.90 -0.58
CA THR A 449 -18.89 -7.26 -0.72
C THR A 449 -19.22 -7.86 -2.08
N LEU A 450 -20.50 -7.82 -2.48
CA LEU A 450 -20.91 -8.33 -3.80
C LEU A 450 -20.24 -7.56 -4.94
N GLY A 451 -20.15 -6.23 -4.84
CA GLY A 451 -19.46 -5.38 -5.82
C GLY A 451 -17.97 -5.71 -5.95
N ALA A 452 -17.28 -6.08 -4.87
CA ALA A 452 -15.89 -6.53 -4.92
C ALA A 452 -15.74 -7.85 -5.69
N PHE A 453 -16.65 -8.82 -5.47
CA PHE A 453 -16.67 -10.07 -6.24
C PHE A 453 -16.98 -9.84 -7.72
N ILE A 454 -17.92 -8.95 -8.05
CA ILE A 454 -18.23 -8.57 -9.44
C ILE A 454 -16.98 -7.96 -10.12
N LEU A 455 -16.32 -7.00 -9.45
CA LEU A 455 -15.09 -6.40 -9.98
C LEU A 455 -13.99 -7.44 -10.18
N ALA A 456 -13.83 -8.38 -9.23
CA ALA A 456 -12.88 -9.46 -9.35
C ALA A 456 -13.19 -10.35 -10.58
N GLY A 457 -14.44 -10.72 -10.79
CA GLY A 457 -14.86 -11.52 -11.94
C GLY A 457 -14.61 -10.86 -13.29
N ILE A 458 -14.86 -9.55 -13.39
CA ILE A 458 -14.53 -8.76 -14.59
C ILE A 458 -13.02 -8.83 -14.87
N LEU A 459 -12.20 -8.64 -13.84
CA LEU A 459 -10.75 -8.68 -13.98
C LEU A 459 -10.25 -10.09 -14.34
N TYR A 460 -10.80 -11.14 -13.73
CA TYR A 460 -10.43 -12.53 -14.05
C TYR A 460 -10.78 -12.89 -15.50
N GLY A 461 -11.97 -12.50 -15.97
CA GLY A 461 -12.38 -12.75 -17.36
C GLY A 461 -11.47 -12.03 -18.36
N PHE A 462 -11.10 -10.79 -18.06
CA PHE A 462 -10.15 -10.03 -18.87
C PHE A 462 -8.75 -10.68 -18.86
N GLY A 463 -8.27 -11.08 -17.68
CA GLY A 463 -7.00 -11.78 -17.51
C GLY A 463 -6.94 -13.09 -18.28
N ALA A 464 -8.03 -13.88 -18.27
CA ALA A 464 -8.13 -15.14 -19.00
C ALA A 464 -8.06 -14.94 -20.52
N TRP A 465 -8.75 -13.92 -21.03
CA TRP A 465 -8.72 -13.56 -22.45
C TRP A 465 -7.31 -13.11 -22.89
N LEU A 466 -6.64 -12.27 -22.11
CA LEU A 466 -5.25 -11.86 -22.39
C LEU A 466 -4.27 -13.03 -22.33
N GLU A 467 -4.46 -13.93 -21.37
CA GLU A 467 -3.61 -15.12 -21.24
C GLU A 467 -3.81 -16.07 -22.42
N CYS A 468 -5.05 -16.23 -22.90
CA CYS A 468 -5.35 -16.99 -24.12
C CYS A 468 -4.60 -16.43 -25.34
N ALA A 469 -4.59 -15.09 -25.51
CA ALA A 469 -3.84 -14.43 -26.58
C ALA A 469 -2.32 -14.63 -26.41
N ARG A 470 -1.80 -14.53 -25.19
CA ARG A 470 -0.37 -14.69 -24.88
C ARG A 470 0.12 -16.13 -25.14
N MET A 471 -0.69 -17.12 -24.79
CA MET A 471 -0.37 -18.54 -24.93
C MET A 471 -0.78 -19.11 -26.30
N VAL A 472 -1.35 -18.27 -27.17
CA VAL A 472 -1.84 -18.67 -28.50
C VAL A 472 -2.89 -19.80 -28.43
N GLY A 473 -3.73 -19.76 -27.40
CA GLY A 473 -4.75 -20.77 -27.16
C GLY A 473 -4.41 -21.75 -26.05
N SER A 474 -4.53 -23.04 -26.31
CA SER A 474 -4.29 -24.15 -25.36
C SER A 474 -5.20 -24.13 -24.13
N GLY A 475 -6.44 -23.65 -24.27
CA GLY A 475 -7.43 -23.62 -23.20
C GLY A 475 -7.82 -25.02 -22.74
N SER A 476 -7.76 -25.28 -21.43
CA SER A 476 -8.25 -26.49 -20.78
C SER A 476 -8.80 -26.19 -19.39
N ALA A 477 -9.69 -27.05 -18.90
CA ALA A 477 -10.26 -26.93 -17.56
C ALA A 477 -9.19 -27.00 -16.44
N ALA A 478 -8.03 -27.60 -16.70
CA ALA A 478 -6.93 -27.73 -15.77
C ALA A 478 -5.95 -26.56 -15.80
N TYR A 479 -6.02 -25.70 -16.82
CA TYR A 479 -5.15 -24.53 -16.91
C TYR A 479 -5.36 -23.59 -15.71
N GLY A 480 -4.30 -22.95 -15.27
CA GLY A 480 -4.36 -21.99 -14.16
C GLY A 480 -4.41 -22.63 -12.77
N GLN A 481 -4.25 -23.96 -12.66
CA GLN A 481 -4.14 -24.60 -11.34
C GLN A 481 -2.94 -24.03 -10.57
N GLY A 482 -3.19 -23.58 -9.32
CA GLY A 482 -2.18 -22.94 -8.46
C GLY A 482 -2.10 -21.40 -8.62
N TRP A 483 -2.67 -20.81 -9.68
CA TRP A 483 -2.63 -19.37 -9.90
C TRP A 483 -3.38 -18.56 -8.85
N GLU A 484 -4.32 -19.18 -8.14
CA GLU A 484 -4.95 -18.60 -6.96
C GLU A 484 -3.92 -18.31 -5.86
N MET A 485 -2.98 -19.24 -5.64
CA MET A 485 -1.92 -19.06 -4.64
C MET A 485 -0.94 -17.98 -5.07
N ASP A 486 -0.54 -17.96 -6.35
CA ASP A 486 0.32 -16.91 -6.92
C ASP A 486 -0.29 -15.51 -6.72
N ALA A 487 -1.57 -15.34 -7.05
CA ALA A 487 -2.26 -14.05 -6.96
C ALA A 487 -2.39 -13.59 -5.51
N ILE A 488 -2.76 -14.50 -4.60
CA ILE A 488 -2.88 -14.22 -3.17
C ILE A 488 -1.51 -13.89 -2.58
N ALA A 489 -0.47 -14.71 -2.88
CA ALA A 489 0.89 -14.47 -2.42
C ALA A 489 1.43 -13.12 -2.87
N ALA A 490 1.23 -12.77 -4.15
CA ALA A 490 1.64 -11.48 -4.69
C ALA A 490 0.97 -10.31 -3.95
N CYS A 491 -0.33 -10.42 -3.62
CA CYS A 491 -1.04 -9.40 -2.86
C CYS A 491 -0.49 -9.23 -1.44
N VAL A 492 -0.22 -10.34 -0.74
CA VAL A 492 0.29 -10.33 0.64
C VAL A 492 1.72 -9.82 0.69
N VAL A 493 2.59 -10.31 -0.20
CA VAL A 493 3.94 -9.78 -0.40
C VAL A 493 3.88 -8.29 -0.70
N GLY A 494 2.90 -7.86 -1.52
CA GLY A 494 2.60 -6.47 -1.82
C GLY A 494 2.06 -5.65 -0.64
N GLY A 495 1.81 -6.26 0.52
CA GLY A 495 1.38 -5.59 1.75
C GLY A 495 -0.12 -5.35 1.86
N ILE A 496 -0.95 -6.12 1.14
CA ILE A 496 -2.38 -6.24 1.43
C ILE A 496 -2.54 -7.15 2.64
N SER A 497 -3.18 -6.67 3.70
CA SER A 497 -3.32 -7.43 4.93
C SER A 497 -4.55 -8.33 4.94
N PHE A 498 -4.39 -9.57 5.39
CA PHE A 498 -5.50 -10.49 5.65
C PHE A 498 -6.42 -10.05 6.80
N THR A 499 -5.96 -9.12 7.65
CA THR A 499 -6.81 -8.55 8.71
C THR A 499 -7.83 -7.55 8.16
N GLY A 500 -7.76 -7.24 6.86
CA GLY A 500 -8.68 -6.33 6.17
C GLY A 500 -8.37 -4.84 6.34
N GLY A 501 -8.94 -4.01 5.49
CA GLY A 501 -8.87 -2.56 5.56
C GLY A 501 -7.49 -1.92 5.32
N ILE A 502 -6.45 -2.71 5.05
CA ILE A 502 -5.08 -2.23 4.88
C ILE A 502 -4.46 -2.78 3.61
N GLY A 503 -4.00 -1.88 2.75
CA GLY A 503 -3.32 -2.23 1.51
C GLY A 503 -3.26 -1.07 0.53
N LYS A 504 -2.39 -1.19 -0.48
CA LYS A 504 -2.24 -0.20 -1.56
C LYS A 504 -2.04 -0.93 -2.88
N ILE A 505 -2.62 -0.40 -3.94
CA ILE A 505 -2.47 -0.98 -5.29
C ILE A 505 -1.01 -0.99 -5.74
N SER A 506 -0.23 0.05 -5.42
CA SER A 506 1.21 0.06 -5.71
C SER A 506 1.95 -1.13 -5.10
N GLY A 507 1.53 -1.58 -3.92
CA GLY A 507 2.06 -2.79 -3.30
C GLY A 507 1.70 -4.04 -4.10
N VAL A 508 0.45 -4.20 -4.53
CA VAL A 508 0.02 -5.33 -5.38
C VAL A 508 0.87 -5.41 -6.65
N VAL A 509 1.07 -4.27 -7.32
CA VAL A 509 1.92 -4.19 -8.53
C VAL A 509 3.33 -4.70 -8.26
N VAL A 510 3.97 -4.20 -7.20
CA VAL A 510 5.31 -4.65 -6.81
C VAL A 510 5.32 -6.13 -6.45
N GLY A 511 4.32 -6.60 -5.70
CA GLY A 511 4.20 -8.01 -5.33
C GLY A 511 4.08 -8.94 -6.54
N VAL A 512 3.25 -8.61 -7.53
CA VAL A 512 3.11 -9.38 -8.77
C VAL A 512 4.41 -9.43 -9.55
N LEU A 513 5.09 -8.28 -9.70
CA LEU A 513 6.37 -8.22 -10.42
C LEU A 513 7.44 -9.05 -9.74
N ILE A 514 7.58 -8.94 -8.43
CA ILE A 514 8.55 -9.71 -7.64
C ILE A 514 8.27 -11.21 -7.74
N PHE A 515 7.00 -11.61 -7.55
CA PHE A 515 6.62 -13.01 -7.57
C PHE A 515 6.80 -13.62 -8.96
N THR A 516 6.40 -12.90 -10.01
CA THR A 516 6.62 -13.35 -11.41
C THR A 516 8.10 -13.42 -11.76
N ALA A 517 8.91 -12.45 -11.32
CA ALA A 517 10.36 -12.50 -11.55
C ALA A 517 11.02 -13.69 -10.86
N LEU A 518 10.57 -14.04 -9.66
CA LEU A 518 11.05 -15.20 -8.92
C LEU A 518 10.72 -16.51 -9.67
N THR A 519 9.45 -16.74 -10.01
CA THR A 519 9.01 -17.95 -10.72
C THR A 519 9.67 -18.07 -12.10
N TYR A 520 9.80 -16.95 -12.81
CA TYR A 520 10.54 -16.89 -14.08
C TYR A 520 12.03 -17.27 -13.92
N SER A 521 12.68 -16.80 -12.87
CA SER A 521 14.08 -17.14 -12.58
C SER A 521 14.27 -18.63 -12.28
N LEU A 522 13.35 -19.22 -11.50
CA LEU A 522 13.35 -20.67 -11.23
C LEU A 522 13.17 -21.48 -12.53
N THR A 523 12.32 -21.01 -13.43
CA THR A 523 12.11 -21.63 -14.75
C THR A 523 13.36 -21.57 -15.63
N ILE A 524 14.07 -20.41 -15.68
CA ILE A 524 15.35 -20.29 -16.42
C ILE A 524 16.40 -21.26 -15.85
N LEU A 525 16.45 -21.41 -14.53
CA LEU A 525 17.33 -22.36 -13.88
C LEU A 525 16.95 -23.84 -14.18
N GLY A 526 15.82 -24.09 -14.81
CA GLY A 526 15.33 -25.42 -15.14
C GLY A 526 14.88 -26.20 -13.91
N ILE A 527 14.45 -25.49 -12.86
CA ILE A 527 13.87 -26.09 -11.66
C ILE A 527 12.50 -26.64 -12.03
N ASP A 528 12.25 -27.90 -11.67
CA ASP A 528 10.98 -28.57 -11.92
C ASP A 528 9.80 -27.76 -11.36
N THR A 529 8.70 -27.69 -12.13
CA THR A 529 7.52 -26.89 -11.76
C THR A 529 6.92 -27.33 -10.42
N ASN A 530 6.97 -28.64 -10.11
CA ASN A 530 6.47 -29.16 -8.84
C ASN A 530 7.32 -28.67 -7.66
N LEU A 531 8.63 -28.51 -7.85
CA LEU A 531 9.52 -27.95 -6.84
C LEU A 531 9.32 -26.44 -6.70
N GLN A 532 8.89 -25.72 -7.76
CA GLN A 532 8.53 -24.30 -7.66
C GLN A 532 7.39 -24.09 -6.67
N PHE A 533 6.37 -24.98 -6.64
CA PHE A 533 5.30 -24.90 -5.63
C PHE A 533 5.80 -24.98 -4.18
N VAL A 534 6.90 -25.72 -3.93
CA VAL A 534 7.51 -25.76 -2.59
C VAL A 534 8.08 -24.39 -2.21
N PHE A 535 8.81 -23.76 -3.12
CA PHE A 535 9.35 -22.40 -2.87
C PHE A 535 8.23 -21.37 -2.68
N GLU A 536 7.19 -21.41 -3.50
CA GLU A 536 6.02 -20.56 -3.39
C GLU A 536 5.34 -20.72 -2.02
N GLY A 537 5.10 -21.97 -1.59
CA GLY A 537 4.52 -22.25 -0.29
C GLY A 537 5.35 -21.72 0.88
N ILE A 538 6.67 -21.85 0.84
CA ILE A 538 7.58 -21.30 1.87
C ILE A 538 7.50 -19.79 1.89
N ILE A 539 7.51 -19.13 0.72
CA ILE A 539 7.44 -17.67 0.62
C ILE A 539 6.11 -17.15 1.19
N ILE A 540 4.98 -17.80 0.86
CA ILE A 540 3.67 -17.44 1.41
C ILE A 540 3.68 -17.55 2.92
N LEU A 541 4.20 -18.67 3.48
CA LEU A 541 4.24 -18.90 4.91
C LEU A 541 5.07 -17.83 5.64
N VAL A 542 6.25 -17.51 5.11
CA VAL A 542 7.11 -16.45 5.66
C VAL A 542 6.43 -15.08 5.53
N ALA A 543 5.81 -14.77 4.38
CA ALA A 543 5.14 -13.51 4.14
C ALA A 543 3.99 -13.27 5.12
N VAL A 544 3.12 -14.26 5.28
CA VAL A 544 1.96 -14.19 6.19
C VAL A 544 2.42 -14.12 7.64
N THR A 545 3.46 -14.89 8.03
CA THR A 545 4.02 -14.84 9.38
C THR A 545 4.55 -13.44 9.70
N LEU A 546 5.31 -12.83 8.78
CA LEU A 546 5.81 -11.46 8.96
C LEU A 546 4.69 -10.43 9.01
N ASP A 547 3.63 -10.60 8.23
CA ASP A 547 2.45 -9.73 8.28
C ASP A 547 1.75 -9.84 9.66
N CYS A 548 1.49 -11.05 10.14
CA CYS A 548 0.92 -11.27 11.46
C CYS A 548 1.78 -10.66 12.59
N LEU A 549 3.10 -10.78 12.54
CA LEU A 549 4.01 -10.21 13.54
C LEU A 549 3.96 -8.68 13.60
N LYS A 550 3.66 -8.00 12.49
CA LYS A 550 3.46 -6.53 12.47
C LYS A 550 2.29 -6.09 13.37
N TYR A 551 1.26 -6.93 13.49
CA TYR A 551 0.04 -6.60 14.25
C TYR A 551 0.10 -7.07 15.71
N VAL A 552 0.80 -8.17 16.00
CA VAL A 552 1.00 -8.65 17.37
C VAL A 552 1.76 -7.63 18.23
N GLN A 553 2.66 -6.84 17.63
CA GLN A 553 3.42 -5.81 18.38
C GLN A 553 2.61 -4.52 18.65
N LYS A 554 1.39 -4.39 18.13
CA LYS A 554 0.52 -3.23 18.38
C LYS A 554 -0.48 -3.43 19.52
N LYS A 555 -0.56 -4.63 20.07
CA LYS A 555 -1.30 -4.94 21.32
C LYS A 555 -0.36 -4.92 22.50
#